data_e723fba7193f1c3e755f36ab91934cdf
#
_entry.id   e723fba7193f1c3e755f36ab91934cdf
#
_cell.length_a   1.000
_cell.length_b   1.000
_cell.length_c   1.000
_cell.angle_alpha   90.00
_cell.angle_beta   90.00
_cell.angle_gamma   90.00
#
_symmetry.space_group_name_H-M   'P 1'
#
loop_
_entity.id
_entity.type
_entity.pdbx_description
1 polymer ?
#
loop_
_entity_poly.entity_id
_entity_poly.type
_entity_poly.pdbx_seq_one_letter_code
_entity_poly.pdbx_strand_id
1 'polypeptide(L)'
;MAHLHLSPDQIYPFDARGIAKRFRHAAIFGALDALNSGERMRFVNDHDPLPLLDQLRQRYGEAVDIRYLQREPGAIVIDFVKQAA
;
A
#
# COMPACT_ATOMS: atom_id res chain seq x y z
N MET A 1 12.04 -21.29 -16.36
CA MET A 1 12.10 -19.93 -16.92
C MET A 1 11.50 -18.94 -15.93
N ALA A 2 12.21 -17.89 -15.68
CA ALA A 2 11.71 -16.87 -14.77
C ALA A 2 10.83 -15.88 -15.51
N HIS A 3 9.72 -15.54 -14.90
CA HIS A 3 8.87 -14.46 -15.36
C HIS A 3 9.22 -13.18 -14.62
N LEU A 4 9.57 -12.14 -15.36
CA LEU A 4 10.06 -10.90 -14.78
C LEU A 4 8.97 -9.86 -14.59
N HIS A 5 7.75 -10.16 -14.97
CA HIS A 5 6.61 -9.27 -14.77
C HIS A 5 5.84 -9.68 -13.52
N LEU A 6 5.18 -8.73 -12.90
CA LEU A 6 4.30 -9.02 -11.78
C LEU A 6 3.07 -9.77 -12.28
N SER A 7 2.79 -10.91 -11.67
CA SER A 7 1.53 -11.57 -11.91
C SER A 7 0.43 -10.89 -11.09
N PRO A 8 -0.85 -11.07 -11.45
CA PRO A 8 -1.94 -10.43 -10.71
C PRO A 8 -1.98 -10.80 -9.23
N ASP A 9 -1.47 -11.97 -8.85
CA ASP A 9 -1.43 -12.40 -7.45
C ASP A 9 -0.30 -11.78 -6.64
N GLN A 10 0.54 -10.94 -7.25
CA GLN A 10 1.54 -10.14 -6.55
C GLN A 10 1.05 -8.73 -6.25
N ILE A 11 -0.17 -8.40 -6.66
CA ILE A 11 -0.82 -7.13 -6.42
C ILE A 11 -2.03 -7.40 -5.53
N TYR A 12 -1.98 -6.91 -4.30
CA TYR A 12 -3.01 -7.18 -3.32
C TYR A 12 -3.87 -5.94 -3.10
N PRO A 13 -5.14 -5.97 -3.54
CA PRO A 13 -6.03 -4.83 -3.34
C PRO A 13 -6.39 -4.66 -1.86
N PHE A 14 -6.43 -3.42 -1.41
CA PHE A 14 -6.80 -3.07 -0.05
C PHE A 14 -7.68 -1.83 -0.08
N ASP A 15 -8.98 -2.02 0.07
CA ASP A 15 -9.93 -0.92 0.06
C ASP A 15 -10.18 -0.43 1.49
N ALA A 16 -9.52 0.67 1.86
CA ALA A 16 -9.63 1.22 3.20
C ALA A 16 -11.00 1.83 3.50
N ARG A 17 -11.78 2.14 2.47
CA ARG A 17 -13.10 2.76 2.66
C ARG A 17 -14.07 1.85 3.41
N GLY A 18 -13.89 0.54 3.29
CA GLY A 18 -14.73 -0.44 3.97
C GLY A 18 -14.28 -0.81 5.37
N ILE A 19 -13.20 -0.24 5.86
CA ILE A 19 -12.62 -0.58 7.15
C ILE A 19 -12.90 0.55 8.14
N ALA A 20 -13.36 0.20 9.34
CA ALA A 20 -13.57 1.18 10.40
C ALA A 20 -12.29 1.96 10.67
N LYS A 21 -12.39 3.27 10.85
CA LYS A 21 -11.22 4.15 10.96
C LYS A 21 -10.26 3.71 12.06
N ARG A 22 -10.80 3.26 13.20
CA ARG A 22 -9.97 2.84 14.34
C ARG A 22 -9.09 1.62 14.03
N PHE A 23 -9.44 0.83 13.01
CA PHE A 23 -8.70 -0.37 12.64
C PHE A 23 -7.85 -0.20 11.40
N ARG A 24 -8.00 0.91 10.65
CA ARG A 24 -7.35 1.07 9.33
C ARG A 24 -5.84 1.00 9.43
N HIS A 25 -5.22 1.76 10.32
CA HIS A 25 -3.77 1.79 10.42
C HIS A 25 -3.21 0.42 10.81
N ALA A 26 -3.81 -0.23 11.81
CA ALA A 26 -3.37 -1.57 12.21
C ALA A 26 -3.49 -2.58 11.07
N ALA A 27 -4.59 -2.54 10.33
CA ALA A 27 -4.80 -3.43 9.19
C ALA A 27 -3.80 -3.17 8.06
N ILE A 28 -3.53 -1.91 7.75
CA ILE A 28 -2.57 -1.54 6.72
C ILE A 28 -1.16 -1.99 7.11
N PHE A 29 -0.72 -1.70 8.31
CA PHE A 29 0.62 -2.08 8.75
C PHE A 29 0.77 -3.60 8.85
N GLY A 30 -0.25 -4.29 9.36
CA GLY A 30 -0.22 -5.74 9.41
C GLY A 30 -0.11 -6.37 8.02
N ALA A 31 -0.85 -5.86 7.05
CA ALA A 31 -0.78 -6.34 5.69
C ALA A 31 0.57 -6.03 5.03
N LEU A 32 1.10 -4.82 5.23
CA LEU A 32 2.41 -4.46 4.69
C LEU A 32 3.52 -5.30 5.29
N ASP A 33 3.46 -5.58 6.59
CA ASP A 33 4.45 -6.44 7.25
C ASP A 33 4.42 -7.87 6.67
N ALA A 34 3.27 -8.31 6.19
CA ALA A 34 3.10 -9.65 5.61
C ALA A 34 3.54 -9.74 4.15
N LEU A 35 3.71 -8.60 3.45
CA LEU A 35 4.16 -8.63 2.06
C LEU A 35 5.60 -9.09 1.95
N ASN A 36 5.86 -9.87 0.91
CA ASN A 36 7.22 -10.23 0.52
C ASN A 36 7.82 -9.16 -0.39
N SER A 37 9.14 -9.17 -0.51
CA SER A 37 9.84 -8.24 -1.42
C SER A 37 9.30 -8.38 -2.85
N GLY A 38 9.04 -7.25 -3.50
CA GLY A 38 8.50 -7.21 -4.85
C GLY A 38 6.98 -7.19 -4.92
N GLU A 39 6.31 -7.54 -3.86
CA GLU A 39 4.85 -7.48 -3.81
C GLU A 39 4.37 -6.07 -3.49
N ARG A 40 3.13 -5.79 -3.83
CA ARG A 40 2.55 -4.48 -3.56
C ARG A 40 1.12 -4.57 -3.05
N MET A 41 0.78 -3.62 -2.19
CA MET A 41 -0.60 -3.37 -1.79
C MET A 41 -1.14 -2.25 -2.67
N ARG A 42 -2.26 -2.49 -3.34
CA ARG A 42 -2.98 -1.45 -4.07
C ARG A 42 -4.03 -0.86 -3.14
N PHE A 43 -3.66 0.22 -2.50
CA PHE A 43 -4.45 0.89 -1.48
C PHE A 43 -5.45 1.84 -2.12
N VAL A 44 -6.71 1.76 -1.69
CA VAL A 44 -7.79 2.62 -2.18
C VAL A 44 -8.40 3.36 -1.00
N ASN A 45 -8.57 4.67 -1.16
CA ASN A 45 -9.18 5.51 -0.12
C ASN A 45 -10.04 6.60 -0.78
N ASP A 46 -10.86 7.27 0.02
CA ASP A 46 -11.70 8.37 -0.44
C ASP A 46 -11.05 9.74 -0.26
N HIS A 47 -9.96 9.82 0.47
CA HIS A 47 -9.20 11.06 0.65
C HIS A 47 -7.71 10.74 0.73
N ASP A 48 -6.88 11.77 0.52
CA ASP A 48 -5.43 11.62 0.52
C ASP A 48 -4.94 11.34 1.94
N PRO A 49 -4.29 10.17 2.19
CA PRO A 49 -3.95 9.75 3.54
C PRO A 49 -2.59 10.30 3.99
N LEU A 50 -2.42 11.61 4.01
CA LEU A 50 -1.10 12.21 4.30
C LEU A 50 -0.51 11.79 5.64
N PRO A 51 -1.28 11.74 6.77
CA PRO A 51 -0.71 11.27 8.02
C PRO A 51 -0.27 9.80 7.96
N LEU A 52 -1.00 8.96 7.24
CA LEU A 52 -0.61 7.56 7.04
C LEU A 52 0.71 7.46 6.29
N LEU A 53 0.88 8.26 5.23
CA LEU A 53 2.12 8.23 4.44
C LEU A 53 3.32 8.64 5.28
N ASP A 54 3.16 9.62 6.16
CA ASP A 54 4.22 10.02 7.08
C ASP A 54 4.60 8.87 8.02
N GLN A 55 3.61 8.14 8.55
CA GLN A 55 3.86 6.99 9.40
C GLN A 55 4.54 5.86 8.64
N LEU A 56 4.16 5.64 7.38
CA LEU A 56 4.81 4.65 6.53
C LEU A 56 6.28 4.98 6.31
N ARG A 57 6.60 6.24 6.05
CA ARG A 57 7.99 6.66 5.86
C ARG A 57 8.80 6.50 7.13
N GLN A 58 8.22 6.80 8.28
CA GLN A 58 8.90 6.63 9.56
C GLN A 58 9.14 5.15 9.89
N ARG A 59 8.15 4.29 9.59
CA ARG A 59 8.23 2.88 9.94
C ARG A 59 9.08 2.07 8.97
N TYR A 60 8.94 2.31 7.68
CA TYR A 60 9.58 1.49 6.64
C TYR A 60 10.71 2.20 5.91
N GLY A 61 10.71 3.53 5.91
CA GLY A 61 11.70 4.28 5.14
C GLY A 61 11.67 3.89 3.68
N GLU A 62 12.82 3.52 3.14
CA GLU A 62 12.94 3.13 1.72
C GLU A 62 12.49 1.69 1.45
N ALA A 63 12.15 0.93 2.49
CA ALA A 63 11.70 -0.45 2.30
C ALA A 63 10.30 -0.53 1.67
N VAL A 64 9.54 0.55 1.70
CA VAL A 64 8.23 0.64 1.03
C VAL A 64 8.23 1.88 0.15
N ASP A 65 8.02 1.68 -1.15
CA ASP A 65 7.91 2.75 -2.11
C ASP A 65 6.44 3.14 -2.27
N ILE A 66 6.17 4.44 -2.29
CA ILE A 66 4.81 4.98 -2.35
C ILE A 66 4.59 5.55 -3.76
N ARG A 67 3.65 4.97 -4.51
CA ARG A 67 3.39 5.36 -5.89
C ARG A 67 1.91 5.66 -6.08
N TYR A 68 1.59 6.93 -6.33
CA TYR A 68 0.23 7.32 -6.66
C TYR A 68 -0.15 6.83 -8.05
N LEU A 69 -1.26 6.11 -8.16
CA LEU A 69 -1.86 5.76 -9.45
C LEU A 69 -2.99 6.70 -9.81
N GLN A 70 -3.73 7.18 -8.81
CA GLN A 70 -4.82 8.12 -8.98
C GLN A 70 -4.88 9.01 -7.75
N ARG A 71 -5.05 10.30 -7.97
CA ARG A 71 -5.06 11.27 -6.87
C ARG A 71 -6.11 12.35 -7.15
N GLU A 72 -7.37 11.96 -7.01
CA GLU A 72 -8.51 12.82 -7.24
C GLU A 72 -9.42 12.81 -6.02
N PRO A 73 -10.16 13.90 -5.73
CA PRO A 73 -11.11 13.90 -4.63
C PRO A 73 -12.06 12.71 -4.72
N GLY A 74 -12.19 11.97 -3.63
CA GLY A 74 -13.04 10.79 -3.56
C GLY A 74 -12.46 9.54 -4.19
N ALA A 75 -11.31 9.63 -4.87
CA ALA A 75 -10.72 8.49 -5.57
C ALA A 75 -9.19 8.54 -5.49
N ILE A 76 -8.66 7.99 -4.42
CA ILE A 76 -7.22 7.89 -4.20
C ILE A 76 -6.80 6.43 -4.34
N VAL A 77 -5.85 6.18 -5.22
CA VAL A 77 -5.26 4.85 -5.40
C VAL A 77 -3.74 4.98 -5.31
N ILE A 78 -3.15 4.23 -4.38
CA ILE A 78 -1.70 4.27 -4.13
C ILE A 78 -1.18 2.84 -4.08
N ASP A 79 -0.10 2.58 -4.81
CA ASP A 79 0.63 1.33 -4.65
C ASP A 79 1.73 1.51 -3.60
N PHE A 80 1.69 0.68 -2.57
CA PHE A 80 2.76 0.53 -1.60
C PHE A 80 3.58 -0.70 -2.01
N VAL A 81 4.77 -0.46 -2.53
CA VAL A 81 5.61 -1.52 -3.10
C VAL A 81 6.69 -1.89 -2.12
N LYS A 82 6.70 -3.16 -1.71
CA LYS A 82 7.72 -3.67 -0.79
C LYS A 82 9.03 -3.85 -1.55
N GLN A 83 10.06 -3.12 -1.14
CA GLN A 83 11.35 -3.19 -1.80
C GLN A 83 12.17 -4.37 -1.25
N ALA A 84 13.08 -4.86 -2.08
CA ALA A 84 14.06 -5.82 -1.62
C ALA A 84 14.99 -5.17 -0.59
N ALA A 85 15.29 -5.90 0.46
CA ALA A 85 16.19 -5.42 1.50
C ALA A 85 17.63 -5.29 0.98
#